data_aae2f6b31c8a9c27c662f2086982d3eb
#
_entry.id   aae2f6b31c8a9c27c662f2086982d3eb
#
_cell.length_a   1.000
_cell.length_b   1.000
_cell.length_c   1.000
_cell.angle_alpha   90.00
_cell.angle_beta   90.00
_cell.angle_gamma   90.00
#
_symmetry.space_group_name_H-M   'P 1'
#
loop_
_entity.id
_entity.type
_entity.pdbx_description
1 polymer ?
#
loop_
_entity_poly.entity_id
_entity_poly.type
_entity_poly.pdbx_seq_one_letter_code
_entity_poly.pdbx_strand_id
1 'polypeptide(L)'
;MQSTVQWLENVAFEAKSESGHTVVMDGSPAYGGENRGARPMELILMGLGGCASFDIVTILKKSRQDITDVICQLQAERAESIPAVFTKIHLHFVVKGHGIKEKQVAKAVELSAEKYCSASKMLTDGGVEITHDFELIELSV
;
A
#
# COMPACT_ATOMS: atom_id res chain seq x y z
N MET A 1 -3.34 -18.32 -8.67
CA MET A 1 -2.78 -17.71 -7.45
C MET A 1 -3.43 -18.39 -6.24
N GLN A 2 -2.61 -18.83 -5.31
CA GLN A 2 -3.09 -19.52 -4.11
C GLN A 2 -2.37 -19.00 -2.87
N SER A 3 -3.01 -19.14 -1.73
CA SER A 3 -2.47 -18.73 -0.44
C SER A 3 -3.07 -19.61 0.66
N THR A 4 -2.33 -19.84 1.73
CA THR A 4 -2.80 -20.61 2.88
C THR A 4 -2.64 -19.76 4.12
N VAL A 5 -3.69 -19.73 4.95
CA VAL A 5 -3.67 -19.02 6.24
C VAL A 5 -3.95 -20.05 7.32
N GLN A 6 -3.01 -20.19 8.25
CA GLN A 6 -3.07 -21.21 9.29
C GLN A 6 -3.09 -20.56 10.68
N TRP A 7 -3.99 -21.03 11.52
CA TRP A 7 -4.06 -20.60 12.90
C TRP A 7 -2.84 -21.09 13.69
N LEU A 8 -2.20 -20.19 14.42
CA LEU A 8 -1.09 -20.51 15.32
C LEU A 8 -1.59 -20.74 16.73
N GLU A 9 -1.99 -19.67 17.40
CA GLU A 9 -2.60 -19.69 18.73
C GLU A 9 -3.31 -18.37 18.97
N ASN A 10 -4.20 -18.32 19.95
CA ASN A 10 -5.02 -17.16 20.28
C ASN A 10 -5.72 -16.60 19.01
N VAL A 11 -5.36 -15.42 18.56
CA VAL A 11 -5.88 -14.82 17.33
C VAL A 11 -4.75 -14.52 16.32
N ALA A 12 -3.64 -15.25 16.43
CA ALA A 12 -2.49 -15.13 15.52
C ALA A 12 -2.57 -16.17 14.41
N PHE A 13 -2.18 -15.77 13.21
CA PHE A 13 -2.19 -16.60 12.00
C PHE A 13 -0.90 -16.42 11.22
N GLU A 14 -0.47 -17.47 10.54
CA GLU A 14 0.61 -17.40 9.58
C GLU A 14 0.04 -17.58 8.18
N ALA A 15 0.33 -16.64 7.31
CA ALA A 15 -0.08 -16.69 5.92
C ALA A 15 1.13 -17.04 5.04
N LYS A 16 0.90 -17.89 4.05
CA LYS A 16 1.93 -18.31 3.11
C LYS A 16 1.46 -18.07 1.70
N SER A 17 2.25 -17.34 0.92
CA SER A 17 1.97 -17.07 -0.48
C SER A 17 2.45 -18.22 -1.37
N GLU A 18 1.87 -18.35 -2.56
CA GLU A 18 2.33 -19.29 -3.58
C GLU A 18 3.79 -19.05 -3.96
N SER A 19 4.25 -17.81 -3.88
CA SER A 19 5.65 -17.44 -4.15
C SER A 19 6.64 -17.83 -3.05
N GLY A 20 6.16 -18.47 -1.96
CA GLY A 20 7.01 -19.01 -0.92
C GLY A 20 7.34 -18.08 0.24
N HIS A 21 6.64 -16.96 0.35
CA HIS A 21 6.83 -16.00 1.44
C HIS A 21 5.78 -16.17 2.52
N THR A 22 6.17 -15.90 3.77
CA THR A 22 5.28 -15.98 4.91
C THR A 22 5.15 -14.64 5.60
N VAL A 23 3.98 -14.41 6.20
CA VAL A 23 3.72 -13.25 7.05
C VAL A 23 2.87 -13.71 8.24
N VAL A 24 3.21 -13.22 9.43
CA VAL A 24 2.40 -13.44 10.63
C VAL A 24 1.48 -12.25 10.82
N MET A 25 0.21 -12.52 11.05
CA MET A 25 -0.78 -11.51 11.41
C MET A 25 -1.39 -11.84 12.76
N ASP A 26 -1.80 -10.82 13.49
CA ASP A 26 -2.37 -11.00 14.83
C ASP A 26 -3.46 -9.96 15.06
N GLY A 27 -4.36 -10.27 15.97
CA GLY A 27 -5.35 -9.31 16.44
C GLY A 27 -4.76 -8.30 17.41
N SER A 28 -5.53 -7.26 17.72
CA SER A 28 -5.11 -6.30 18.72
C SER A 28 -5.18 -6.93 20.14
N PRO A 29 -4.40 -6.40 21.11
CA PRO A 29 -4.48 -6.88 22.49
C PRO A 29 -5.89 -6.83 23.09
N ALA A 30 -6.71 -5.86 22.65
CA ALA A 30 -8.10 -5.74 23.10
C ALA A 30 -8.97 -6.95 22.70
N TYR A 31 -8.57 -7.70 21.68
CA TYR A 31 -9.30 -8.87 21.19
C TYR A 31 -8.50 -10.18 21.34
N GLY A 32 -7.57 -10.21 22.29
CA GLY A 32 -6.79 -11.40 22.60
C GLY A 32 -5.47 -11.56 21.84
N GLY A 33 -5.06 -10.55 21.09
CA GLY A 33 -3.81 -10.55 20.37
C GLY A 33 -2.61 -10.23 21.27
N GLU A 34 -1.43 -10.60 20.80
CA GLU A 34 -0.15 -10.39 21.48
C GLU A 34 0.80 -9.50 20.68
N ASN A 35 0.27 -8.81 19.67
CA ASN A 35 1.04 -7.93 18.80
C ASN A 35 2.22 -8.63 18.10
N ARG A 36 2.00 -9.87 17.66
CA ARG A 36 3.01 -10.69 16.98
C ARG A 36 3.17 -10.34 15.50
N GLY A 37 2.25 -9.57 14.95
CA GLY A 37 2.28 -9.17 13.55
C GLY A 37 1.25 -8.08 13.28
N ALA A 38 1.21 -7.63 12.03
CA ALA A 38 0.24 -6.64 11.61
C ALA A 38 -1.18 -7.21 11.64
N ARG A 39 -2.17 -6.33 11.77
CA ARG A 39 -3.58 -6.71 11.69
C ARG A 39 -3.94 -7.05 10.24
N PRO A 40 -4.92 -7.94 10.01
CA PRO A 40 -5.35 -8.28 8.65
C PRO A 40 -5.71 -7.05 7.80
N MET A 41 -6.43 -6.08 8.35
CA MET A 41 -6.80 -4.87 7.61
C MET A 41 -5.59 -3.97 7.35
N GLU A 42 -4.59 -3.96 8.24
CA GLU A 42 -3.33 -3.27 7.98
C GLU A 42 -2.58 -3.88 6.79
N LEU A 43 -2.62 -5.21 6.64
CA LEU A 43 -2.00 -5.88 5.50
C LEU A 43 -2.66 -5.50 4.17
N ILE A 44 -3.98 -5.33 4.16
CA ILE A 44 -4.70 -4.85 2.98
C ILE A 44 -4.22 -3.43 2.61
N LEU A 45 -4.11 -2.56 3.62
CA LEU A 45 -3.63 -1.20 3.43
C LEU A 45 -2.18 -1.16 2.92
N MET A 46 -1.31 -1.98 3.51
CA MET A 46 0.08 -2.11 3.07
C MET A 46 0.17 -2.65 1.64
N GLY A 47 -0.69 -3.61 1.29
CA GLY A 47 -0.77 -4.15 -0.05
C GLY A 47 -1.14 -3.09 -1.09
N LEU A 48 -2.07 -2.20 -0.76
CA LEU A 48 -2.43 -1.07 -1.61
C LEU A 48 -1.20 -0.17 -1.84
N GLY A 49 -0.50 0.19 -0.76
CA GLY A 49 0.70 1.04 -0.84
C GLY A 49 1.79 0.42 -1.70
N GLY A 50 2.03 -0.89 -1.54
CA GLY A 50 3.01 -1.63 -2.34
C GLY A 50 2.63 -1.70 -3.81
N CYS A 51 1.36 -1.97 -4.10
CA CYS A 51 0.84 -2.05 -5.45
C CYS A 51 0.99 -0.71 -6.19
N ALA A 52 0.60 0.38 -5.56
CA ALA A 52 0.72 1.71 -6.14
C ALA A 52 2.19 2.14 -6.31
N SER A 53 3.01 1.87 -5.32
CA SER A 53 4.44 2.22 -5.35
C SER A 53 5.20 1.46 -6.44
N PHE A 54 4.86 0.19 -6.65
CA PHE A 54 5.43 -0.62 -7.73
C PHE A 54 5.22 0.06 -9.09
N ASP A 55 4.01 0.52 -9.35
CA ASP A 55 3.69 1.21 -10.61
C ASP A 55 4.51 2.48 -10.77
N ILE A 56 4.58 3.29 -9.71
CA ILE A 56 5.31 4.57 -9.73
C ILE A 56 6.79 4.35 -10.04
N VAL A 57 7.43 3.41 -9.33
CA VAL A 57 8.83 3.07 -9.56
C VAL A 57 9.04 2.60 -11.00
N THR A 58 8.18 1.71 -11.49
CA THR A 58 8.28 1.17 -12.84
C THR A 58 8.14 2.26 -13.90
N ILE A 59 7.15 3.14 -13.76
CA ILE A 59 6.90 4.22 -14.71
C ILE A 59 8.06 5.24 -14.71
N LEU A 60 8.53 5.63 -13.53
CA LEU A 60 9.63 6.59 -13.42
C LEU A 60 10.94 6.02 -13.96
N LYS A 61 11.22 4.74 -13.76
CA LYS A 61 12.37 4.09 -14.37
C LYS A 61 12.27 4.04 -15.89
N LYS A 62 11.11 3.70 -16.44
CA LYS A 62 10.88 3.68 -17.89
C LYS A 62 11.03 5.07 -18.51
N SER A 63 10.66 6.12 -17.80
CA SER A 63 10.86 7.50 -18.26
C SER A 63 12.25 8.05 -17.93
N ARG A 64 13.17 7.18 -17.50
CA ARG A 64 14.58 7.49 -17.21
C ARG A 64 14.78 8.56 -16.15
N GLN A 65 13.91 8.58 -15.16
CA GLN A 65 14.08 9.44 -14.00
C GLN A 65 15.06 8.82 -13.01
N ASP A 66 15.98 9.61 -12.49
CA ASP A 66 17.02 9.15 -11.57
C ASP A 66 16.46 9.16 -10.12
N ILE A 67 15.58 8.21 -9.83
CA ILE A 67 14.98 8.06 -8.51
C ILE A 67 15.89 7.23 -7.60
N THR A 68 16.00 7.65 -6.35
CA THR A 68 16.75 6.92 -5.32
C THR A 68 15.83 6.34 -4.25
N ASP A 69 14.64 6.92 -4.05
CA ASP A 69 13.70 6.45 -3.04
C ASP A 69 12.26 6.81 -3.43
N VAL A 70 11.34 5.95 -3.07
CA VAL A 70 9.90 6.20 -3.17
C VAL A 70 9.27 5.70 -1.88
N ILE A 71 8.63 6.61 -1.14
CA ILE A 71 7.95 6.29 0.10
C ILE A 71 6.46 6.55 -0.12
N CYS A 72 5.63 5.63 0.30
CA CYS A 72 4.18 5.79 0.30
C CYS A 72 3.68 5.82 1.74
N GLN A 73 3.11 6.95 2.15
CA GLN A 73 2.48 7.10 3.45
C GLN A 73 0.97 7.02 3.25
N LEU A 74 0.33 6.14 4.00
CA LEU A 74 -1.10 5.91 3.87
C LEU A 74 -1.83 6.31 5.15
N GLN A 75 -2.95 7.01 4.99
CA GLN A 75 -3.89 7.29 6.08
C GLN A 75 -5.26 6.76 5.68
N ALA A 76 -5.88 6.01 6.56
CA ALA A 76 -7.16 5.36 6.27
C ALA A 76 -8.17 5.62 7.38
N GLU A 77 -9.42 5.75 6.97
CA GLU A 77 -10.58 5.79 7.85
C GLU A 77 -11.41 4.54 7.63
N ARG A 78 -11.95 3.98 8.70
CA ARG A 78 -12.79 2.81 8.67
C ARG A 78 -14.20 3.15 9.16
N ALA A 79 -15.19 2.40 8.66
CA ALA A 79 -16.55 2.52 9.15
C ALA A 79 -16.63 2.19 10.65
N GLU A 80 -17.49 2.88 11.37
CA GLU A 80 -17.75 2.62 12.80
C GLU A 80 -18.67 1.43 13.01
N SER A 81 -19.26 0.92 11.94
CA SER A 81 -20.13 -0.25 11.94
C SER A 81 -19.34 -1.55 11.79
N ILE A 82 -20.01 -2.68 11.93
CA ILE A 82 -19.46 -4.01 11.69
C ILE A 82 -20.15 -4.56 10.43
N PRO A 83 -19.39 -4.95 9.39
CA PRO A 83 -17.94 -4.95 9.28
C PRO A 83 -17.35 -3.55 9.11
N ALA A 84 -16.21 -3.31 9.77
CA ALA A 84 -15.52 -2.02 9.75
C ALA A 84 -14.63 -1.90 8.50
N VAL A 85 -15.26 -1.69 7.36
CA VAL A 85 -14.58 -1.56 6.07
C VAL A 85 -13.83 -0.22 5.98
N PHE A 86 -12.84 -0.15 5.09
CA PHE A 86 -12.25 1.15 4.76
C PHE A 86 -13.29 2.02 4.04
N THR A 87 -13.39 3.27 4.46
CA THR A 87 -14.27 4.26 3.84
C THR A 87 -13.47 5.28 3.02
N LYS A 88 -12.28 5.61 3.49
CA LYS A 88 -11.42 6.60 2.85
C LYS A 88 -9.96 6.25 3.06
N ILE A 89 -9.15 6.36 2.01
CA ILE A 89 -7.71 6.15 2.07
C ILE A 89 -7.03 7.27 1.30
N HIS A 90 -6.02 7.90 1.94
CA HIS A 90 -5.16 8.87 1.27
C HIS A 90 -3.76 8.32 1.15
N LEU A 91 -3.19 8.35 -0.06
CA LEU A 91 -1.81 7.96 -0.33
C LEU A 91 -0.99 9.22 -0.59
N HIS A 92 0.06 9.41 0.21
CA HIS A 92 1.04 10.47 0.02
C HIS A 92 2.35 9.85 -0.39
N PHE A 93 2.84 10.20 -1.58
CA PHE A 93 4.10 9.67 -2.12
C PHE A 93 5.22 10.69 -1.94
N VAL A 94 6.35 10.22 -1.40
CA VAL A 94 7.58 11.01 -1.32
C VAL A 94 8.56 10.40 -2.30
N VAL A 95 8.92 11.14 -3.33
CA VAL A 95 9.86 10.70 -4.37
C VAL A 95 11.16 11.48 -4.22
N LYS A 96 12.27 10.77 -4.08
CA LYS A 96 13.60 11.37 -3.92
C LYS A 96 14.49 10.95 -5.08
N GLY A 97 15.34 11.86 -5.51
CA GLY A 97 16.31 11.57 -6.56
C GLY A 97 17.00 12.82 -7.10
N HIS A 98 17.58 12.70 -8.28
CA HIS A 98 18.39 13.74 -8.91
C HIS A 98 17.77 14.16 -10.23
N GLY A 99 17.50 15.45 -10.39
CA GLY A 99 16.97 16.01 -11.62
C GLY A 99 15.63 15.45 -12.05
N ILE A 100 14.80 15.02 -11.10
CA ILE A 100 13.50 14.43 -11.39
C ILE A 100 12.52 15.52 -11.80
N LYS A 101 11.80 15.27 -12.87
CA LYS A 101 10.79 16.21 -13.38
C LYS A 101 9.46 15.99 -12.67
N GLU A 102 8.97 17.03 -12.01
CA GLU A 102 7.68 16.99 -11.31
C GLU A 102 6.55 16.49 -12.20
N LYS A 103 6.54 16.89 -13.46
CA LYS A 103 5.54 16.46 -14.44
C LYS A 103 5.54 14.95 -14.64
N GLN A 104 6.71 14.32 -14.61
CA GLN A 104 6.82 12.86 -14.72
C GLN A 104 6.30 12.16 -13.48
N VAL A 105 6.55 12.71 -12.31
CA VAL A 105 6.03 12.16 -11.05
C VAL A 105 4.50 12.27 -11.01
N ALA A 106 3.96 13.43 -11.36
CA ALA A 106 2.51 13.65 -11.42
C ALA A 106 1.85 12.64 -12.36
N LYS A 107 2.44 12.40 -13.52
CA LYS A 107 1.95 11.42 -14.50
C LYS A 107 2.01 9.99 -13.95
N ALA A 108 3.09 9.63 -13.30
CA ALA A 108 3.26 8.29 -12.72
C ALA A 108 2.20 8.01 -11.65
N VAL A 109 1.98 8.97 -10.76
CA VAL A 109 0.97 8.87 -9.70
C VAL A 109 -0.43 8.74 -10.29
N GLU A 110 -0.76 9.56 -11.29
CA GLU A 110 -2.06 9.51 -11.96
C GLU A 110 -2.28 8.17 -12.67
N LEU A 111 -1.30 7.68 -13.42
CA LEU A 111 -1.40 6.40 -14.13
C LEU A 111 -1.55 5.22 -13.16
N SER A 112 -0.82 5.22 -12.05
CA SER A 112 -0.99 4.18 -11.02
C SER A 112 -2.41 4.19 -10.49
N ALA A 113 -2.90 5.35 -10.08
CA ALA A 113 -4.22 5.49 -9.46
C ALA A 113 -5.37 5.12 -10.41
N GLU A 114 -5.29 5.54 -11.67
CA GLU A 114 -6.41 5.43 -12.62
C GLU A 114 -6.34 4.21 -13.53
N LYS A 115 -5.17 3.64 -13.75
CA LYS A 115 -5.01 2.60 -14.77
C LYS A 115 -4.37 1.31 -14.29
N TYR A 116 -3.31 1.37 -13.50
CA TYR A 116 -2.48 0.19 -13.26
C TYR A 116 -2.62 -0.46 -11.88
N CYS A 117 -2.99 0.28 -10.84
CA CYS A 117 -3.05 -0.29 -9.50
C CYS A 117 -4.29 -1.15 -9.31
N SER A 118 -4.13 -2.46 -9.34
CA SER A 118 -5.23 -3.41 -9.17
C SER A 118 -5.91 -3.28 -7.81
N ALA A 119 -5.13 -3.05 -6.76
CA ALA A 119 -5.68 -2.89 -5.41
C ALA A 119 -6.52 -1.62 -5.30
N SER A 120 -6.06 -0.51 -5.88
CA SER A 120 -6.81 0.75 -5.91
C SER A 120 -8.14 0.59 -6.65
N LYS A 121 -8.11 -0.03 -7.81
CA LYS A 121 -9.31 -0.31 -8.62
C LYS A 121 -10.33 -1.12 -7.84
N MET A 122 -9.87 -2.20 -7.23
CA MET A 122 -10.74 -3.12 -6.49
C MET A 122 -11.40 -2.42 -5.29
N LEU A 123 -10.62 -1.66 -4.53
CA LEU A 123 -11.12 -0.95 -3.35
C LEU A 123 -12.07 0.19 -3.75
N THR A 124 -11.73 0.95 -4.78
CA THR A 124 -12.57 2.03 -5.29
C THR A 124 -13.92 1.50 -5.78
N ASP A 125 -13.91 0.40 -6.53
CA ASP A 125 -15.14 -0.24 -7.00
C ASP A 125 -15.98 -0.78 -5.82
N GLY A 126 -15.34 -1.11 -4.72
CA GLY A 126 -16.00 -1.54 -3.49
C GLY A 126 -16.53 -0.38 -2.63
N GLY A 127 -16.36 0.85 -3.05
CA GLY A 127 -16.90 2.02 -2.37
C GLY A 127 -15.92 2.81 -1.52
N VAL A 128 -14.62 2.49 -1.58
CA VAL A 128 -13.60 3.24 -0.83
C VAL A 128 -13.21 4.50 -1.62
N GLU A 129 -13.26 5.66 -0.96
CA GLU A 129 -12.75 6.91 -1.54
C GLU A 129 -11.23 6.92 -1.41
N ILE A 130 -10.52 6.90 -2.54
CA ILE A 130 -9.06 6.92 -2.54
C ILE A 130 -8.58 8.24 -3.15
N THR A 131 -7.75 8.96 -2.39
CA THR A 131 -7.11 10.20 -2.83
C THR A 131 -5.59 10.05 -2.78
N HIS A 132 -4.89 10.88 -3.51
CA HIS A 132 -3.43 10.84 -3.55
C HIS A 132 -2.84 12.22 -3.77
N ASP A 133 -1.62 12.40 -3.28
CA ASP A 133 -0.77 13.54 -3.59
C ASP A 133 0.69 13.08 -3.52
N PHE A 134 1.60 13.98 -3.81
CA PHE A 134 3.02 13.65 -3.75
C PHE A 134 3.86 14.88 -3.43
N GLU A 135 5.08 14.61 -2.96
CA GLU A 135 6.14 15.61 -2.89
C GLU A 135 7.40 15.06 -3.53
N LEU A 136 8.18 15.94 -4.09
CA LEU A 136 9.43 15.62 -4.75
C LEU A 136 10.57 16.26 -3.96
N ILE A 137 11.55 15.44 -3.55
CA ILE A 137 12.73 15.90 -2.84
C ILE A 137 13.94 15.74 -3.76
N GLU A 138 14.49 16.87 -4.19
CA GLU A 138 15.72 16.90 -4.99
C GLU A 138 16.90 16.65 -4.08
N LEU A 139 17.72 15.67 -4.41
CA LEU A 139 18.92 15.35 -3.67
C LEU A 139 20.10 16.09 -4.29
N SER A 140 20.89 16.78 -3.46
CA SER A 140 22.11 17.45 -3.91
C SER A 140 23.22 16.42 -4.16
N VAL A 141 24.03 16.72 -5.16
CA VAL A 141 25.18 15.87 -5.53
C VAL A 141 26.31 16.06 -4.50
#